data_37adca16679d4d9e9b6aabda8dec59b0
#
_entry.id   37adca16679d4d9e9b6aabda8dec59b0
#
_cell.length_a   1.000
_cell.length_b   1.000
_cell.length_c   1.000
_cell.angle_alpha   90.00
_cell.angle_beta   90.00
_cell.angle_gamma   90.00
#
_symmetry.space_group_name_H-M   'P 1'
#
loop_
_entity.id
_entity.type
_entity.pdbx_description
1 polymer ?
#
loop_
_entity_poly.entity_id
_entity_poly.type
_entity_poly.pdbx_seq_one_letter_code
_entity_poly.pdbx_strand_id
1 'polypeptide(L)'
;MDSGSLVALVVLAVALAYVNGFHDASNAVSTAITTRTLRESTALGVAATLNLLGGLLGAGLMALGAGWSADLLQLTPLANVLGDTPDMLGLVLCAVALSTLAWSVLTWWMGMPTSTWHTILGAVLGASWAVGASIPWDATVQLIMLPLLIGPLVAVALSFLLMRGLLALGRTELLGAGQLRFAQTISAGAVAAGHGIHDIRIPMTLVAMAVWAGGLDPQAALSAAVPLSLALAAGTLMGGHRIIRTLGRRLSDLSTAQGLAAESSTAIVLGVGVLGLNMPMSTSHTLASSVVGVGLGLGPRHLRWPVVARIVAVWLVTPVASAAAAAVLTVLALRLG
;
A
#
# COMPACT_ATOMS: atom_id res chain seq x y z
N MET A 1 18.30 0.49 22.44
CA MET A 1 16.83 0.36 22.57
C MET A 1 16.55 -0.73 23.56
N ASP A 2 15.69 -0.46 24.53
CA ASP A 2 15.33 -1.47 25.51
C ASP A 2 14.52 -2.61 24.88
N SER A 3 14.51 -3.77 25.56
CA SER A 3 13.85 -4.98 25.04
C SER A 3 12.32 -4.82 24.91
N GLY A 4 11.70 -3.99 25.75
CA GLY A 4 10.27 -3.73 25.70
C GLY A 4 9.89 -2.97 24.43
N SER A 5 10.57 -1.87 24.13
CA SER A 5 10.38 -1.08 22.90
C SER A 5 10.66 -1.90 21.63
N LEU A 6 11.70 -2.74 21.66
CA LEU A 6 12.01 -3.65 20.53
C LEU A 6 10.85 -4.62 20.26
N VAL A 7 10.38 -5.32 21.30
CA VAL A 7 9.27 -6.26 21.18
C VAL A 7 7.99 -5.54 20.73
N ALA A 8 7.68 -4.38 21.32
CA ALA A 8 6.51 -3.58 20.95
C ALA A 8 6.55 -3.20 19.46
N LEU A 9 7.70 -2.74 18.96
CA LEU A 9 7.84 -2.33 17.56
C LEU A 9 7.72 -3.53 16.60
N VAL A 10 8.28 -4.68 16.95
CA VAL A 10 8.11 -5.92 16.16
C VAL A 10 6.65 -6.35 16.13
N VAL A 11 5.95 -6.32 17.27
CA VAL A 11 4.51 -6.65 17.33
C VAL A 11 3.70 -5.67 16.47
N LEU A 12 4.00 -4.36 16.54
CA LEU A 12 3.34 -3.36 15.73
C LEU A 12 3.64 -3.55 14.23
N ALA A 13 4.85 -3.93 13.85
CA ALA A 13 5.21 -4.25 12.47
C ALA A 13 4.42 -5.46 11.93
N VAL A 14 4.25 -6.52 12.74
CA VAL A 14 3.41 -7.68 12.41
C VAL A 14 1.94 -7.26 12.28
N ALA A 15 1.44 -6.44 13.21
CA ALA A 15 0.07 -5.92 13.15
C ALA A 15 -0.14 -5.04 11.90
N LEU A 16 0.83 -4.20 11.54
CA LEU A 16 0.80 -3.41 10.32
C LEU A 16 0.76 -4.27 9.06
N ALA A 17 1.60 -5.32 8.99
CA ALA A 17 1.58 -6.26 7.87
C ALA A 17 0.22 -6.94 7.74
N TYR A 18 -0.37 -7.39 8.86
CA TYR A 18 -1.69 -8.01 8.89
C TYR A 18 -2.79 -7.04 8.46
N VAL A 19 -2.81 -5.82 9.04
CA VAL A 19 -3.80 -4.79 8.72
C VAL A 19 -3.67 -4.35 7.26
N ASN A 20 -2.46 -4.18 6.76
CA ASN A 20 -2.21 -3.88 5.35
C ASN A 20 -2.76 -4.99 4.45
N GLY A 21 -2.52 -6.26 4.79
CA GLY A 21 -3.05 -7.40 4.06
C GLY A 21 -4.57 -7.37 3.91
N PHE A 22 -5.33 -7.14 5.00
CA PHE A 22 -6.78 -7.14 4.90
C PHE A 22 -7.35 -5.82 4.37
N HIS A 23 -6.71 -4.70 4.63
CA HIS A 23 -7.09 -3.40 4.07
C HIS A 23 -6.94 -3.40 2.56
N ASP A 24 -5.79 -3.84 2.07
CA ASP A 24 -5.41 -3.76 0.68
C ASP A 24 -5.70 -5.05 -0.13
N ALA A 25 -6.22 -6.12 0.50
CA ALA A 25 -6.77 -7.28 -0.21
C ALA A 25 -7.73 -6.85 -1.33
N SER A 26 -8.51 -5.78 -1.07
CA SER A 26 -9.44 -5.21 -2.03
C SER A 26 -8.78 -4.78 -3.34
N ASN A 27 -7.52 -4.36 -3.31
CA ASN A 27 -6.80 -3.86 -4.47
C ASN A 27 -6.49 -4.95 -5.50
N ALA A 28 -6.34 -6.19 -5.04
CA ALA A 28 -6.06 -7.32 -5.92
C ALA A 28 -7.33 -8.08 -6.36
N VAL A 29 -8.42 -8.01 -5.58
CA VAL A 29 -9.55 -8.93 -5.81
C VAL A 29 -10.90 -8.24 -6.07
N SER A 30 -11.05 -6.93 -5.79
CA SER A 30 -12.36 -6.27 -5.85
C SER A 30 -13.00 -6.32 -7.23
N THR A 31 -12.22 -6.16 -8.27
CA THR A 31 -12.69 -6.19 -9.66
C THR A 31 -12.99 -7.63 -10.08
N ALA A 32 -12.12 -8.60 -9.79
CA ALA A 32 -12.31 -10.01 -10.14
C ALA A 32 -13.54 -10.62 -9.44
N ILE A 33 -13.80 -10.26 -8.18
CA ILE A 33 -15.01 -10.67 -7.44
C ILE A 33 -16.25 -9.99 -8.02
N THR A 34 -16.19 -8.69 -8.27
CA THR A 34 -17.35 -7.90 -8.73
C THR A 34 -17.79 -8.31 -10.13
N THR A 35 -16.84 -8.58 -11.02
CA THR A 35 -17.09 -9.06 -12.39
C THR A 35 -17.47 -10.55 -12.43
N ARG A 36 -17.46 -11.24 -11.30
CA ARG A 36 -17.67 -12.69 -11.17
C ARG A 36 -16.66 -13.52 -11.98
N THR A 37 -15.48 -12.98 -12.22
CA THR A 37 -14.37 -13.70 -12.86
C THR A 37 -13.86 -14.80 -11.94
N LEU A 38 -13.72 -14.51 -10.64
CA LEU A 38 -13.38 -15.47 -9.59
C LEU A 38 -14.43 -15.47 -8.49
N ARG A 39 -14.62 -16.63 -7.85
CA ARG A 39 -15.35 -16.73 -6.58
C ARG A 39 -14.53 -16.04 -5.50
N GLU A 40 -15.19 -15.41 -4.53
CA GLU A 40 -14.54 -14.64 -3.48
C GLU A 40 -13.47 -15.43 -2.72
N SER A 41 -13.79 -16.65 -2.29
CA SER A 41 -12.84 -17.52 -1.59
C SER A 41 -11.61 -17.86 -2.43
N THR A 42 -11.81 -18.14 -3.73
CA THR A 42 -10.73 -18.42 -4.68
C THR A 42 -9.86 -17.16 -4.90
N ALA A 43 -10.50 -16.01 -5.10
CA ALA A 43 -9.79 -14.74 -5.31
C ALA A 43 -8.93 -14.38 -4.09
N LEU A 44 -9.48 -14.48 -2.88
CA LEU A 44 -8.74 -14.22 -1.65
C LEU A 44 -7.62 -15.24 -1.42
N GLY A 45 -7.85 -16.53 -1.68
CA GLY A 45 -6.82 -17.57 -1.56
C GLY A 45 -5.65 -17.33 -2.52
N VAL A 46 -5.93 -17.05 -3.79
CA VAL A 46 -4.90 -16.73 -4.79
C VAL A 46 -4.15 -15.46 -4.41
N ALA A 47 -4.87 -14.40 -4.02
CA ALA A 47 -4.24 -13.15 -3.62
C ALA A 47 -3.36 -13.31 -2.38
N ALA A 48 -3.80 -14.06 -1.37
CA ALA A 48 -3.01 -14.31 -0.17
C ALA A 48 -1.74 -15.11 -0.47
N THR A 49 -1.84 -16.14 -1.31
CA THR A 49 -0.67 -16.91 -1.74
C THR A 49 0.33 -16.03 -2.50
N LEU A 50 -0.15 -15.19 -3.42
CA LEU A 50 0.71 -14.31 -4.20
C LEU A 50 1.26 -13.15 -3.36
N ASN A 51 0.51 -12.66 -2.37
CA ASN A 51 1.02 -11.71 -1.37
C ASN A 51 2.12 -12.31 -0.49
N LEU A 52 1.97 -13.59 -0.07
CA LEU A 52 3.01 -14.30 0.66
C LEU A 52 4.29 -14.41 -0.17
N LEU A 53 4.18 -14.93 -1.40
CA LEU A 53 5.31 -15.10 -2.31
C LEU A 53 5.95 -13.74 -2.68
N GLY A 54 5.10 -12.75 -2.95
CA GLY A 54 5.54 -11.37 -3.21
C GLY A 54 6.24 -10.76 -2.01
N GLY A 55 5.71 -10.95 -0.80
CA GLY A 55 6.33 -10.48 0.44
C GLY A 55 7.72 -11.08 0.68
N LEU A 56 7.84 -12.40 0.52
CA LEU A 56 9.13 -13.09 0.62
C LEU A 56 10.12 -12.61 -0.45
N LEU A 57 9.66 -12.44 -1.70
CA LEU A 57 10.49 -11.90 -2.78
C LEU A 57 10.90 -10.45 -2.48
N GLY A 58 9.98 -9.60 -2.01
CA GLY A 58 10.26 -8.22 -1.64
C GLY A 58 11.31 -8.12 -0.53
N ALA A 59 11.18 -8.94 0.52
CA ALA A 59 12.17 -9.04 1.59
C ALA A 59 13.53 -9.52 1.07
N GLY A 60 13.55 -10.49 0.16
CA GLY A 60 14.77 -10.97 -0.50
C GLY A 60 15.45 -9.89 -1.35
N LEU A 61 14.67 -9.10 -2.10
CA LEU A 61 15.20 -7.97 -2.87
C LEU A 61 15.78 -6.89 -1.95
N MET A 62 15.15 -6.61 -0.80
CA MET A 62 15.71 -5.73 0.22
C MET A 62 17.06 -6.26 0.74
N ALA A 63 17.17 -7.56 1.02
CA ALA A 63 18.41 -8.18 1.48
C ALA A 63 19.56 -8.06 0.48
N LEU A 64 19.23 -8.02 -0.82
CA LEU A 64 20.20 -7.81 -1.90
C LEU A 64 20.52 -6.32 -2.15
N GLY A 65 20.03 -5.40 -1.29
CA GLY A 65 20.23 -3.96 -1.44
C GLY A 65 19.30 -3.29 -2.46
N ALA A 66 18.44 -4.07 -3.14
CA ALA A 66 17.47 -3.53 -4.07
C ALA A 66 16.24 -3.04 -3.31
N GLY A 67 16.20 -1.77 -3.01
CA GLY A 67 15.00 -1.12 -2.41
C GLY A 67 15.02 -0.99 -0.89
N TRP A 68 16.18 -1.08 -0.25
CA TRP A 68 16.31 -0.58 1.12
C TRP A 68 16.07 0.91 1.15
N SER A 69 15.25 1.30 2.11
CA SER A 69 15.17 2.71 2.29
C SER A 69 14.53 3.12 3.61
N ALA A 70 15.33 3.18 4.64
CA ALA A 70 15.11 4.18 5.68
C ALA A 70 14.86 5.56 5.04
N ASP A 71 15.54 5.86 3.93
CA ASP A 71 15.33 7.07 3.13
C ASP A 71 13.99 7.13 2.42
N LEU A 72 13.47 6.01 1.86
CA LEU A 72 12.12 5.99 1.26
C LEU A 72 11.01 6.19 2.29
N LEU A 73 11.20 5.77 3.54
CA LEU A 73 10.28 6.08 4.63
C LEU A 73 10.64 7.39 5.35
N GLN A 74 11.71 8.09 4.92
CA GLN A 74 12.20 9.31 5.58
C GLN A 74 12.49 9.12 7.08
N LEU A 75 13.02 7.95 7.44
CA LEU A 75 13.39 7.63 8.83
C LEU A 75 14.79 8.16 9.20
N THR A 76 15.64 8.45 8.22
CA THR A 76 16.99 8.98 8.42
C THR A 76 17.00 10.27 9.25
N PRO A 77 16.10 11.27 9.05
CA PRO A 77 16.03 12.43 9.93
C PRO A 77 15.76 12.09 11.40
N LEU A 78 14.89 11.11 11.68
CA LEU A 78 14.64 10.63 13.04
C LEU A 78 15.88 9.93 13.63
N ALA A 79 16.55 9.08 12.84
CA ALA A 79 17.77 8.40 13.24
C ALA A 79 18.91 9.41 13.56
N ASN A 80 19.02 10.48 12.78
CA ASN A 80 20.03 11.52 13.00
C ASN A 80 19.80 12.32 14.29
N VAL A 81 18.56 12.54 14.71
CA VAL A 81 18.23 13.30 15.94
C VAL A 81 18.24 12.41 17.17
N LEU A 82 17.77 11.16 17.05
CA LEU A 82 17.54 10.26 18.17
C LEU A 82 18.51 9.05 18.20
N GLY A 83 19.50 8.99 17.29
CA GLY A 83 20.41 7.85 17.18
C GLY A 83 21.22 7.60 18.45
N ASP A 84 21.57 8.66 19.17
CA ASP A 84 22.28 8.57 20.47
C ASP A 84 21.34 8.25 21.64
N THR A 85 20.03 8.22 21.42
CA THR A 85 18.99 7.88 22.40
C THR A 85 18.08 6.76 21.86
N PRO A 86 18.59 5.54 21.74
CA PRO A 86 17.90 4.44 21.06
C PRO A 86 16.55 4.07 21.70
N ASP A 87 16.37 4.28 22.98
CA ASP A 87 15.10 4.02 23.68
C ASP A 87 14.03 5.04 23.23
N MET A 88 14.39 6.32 23.14
CA MET A 88 13.52 7.36 22.60
C MET A 88 13.19 7.12 21.13
N LEU A 89 14.16 6.71 20.31
CA LEU A 89 13.91 6.35 18.93
C LEU A 89 12.89 5.19 18.84
N GLY A 90 13.05 4.16 19.69
CA GLY A 90 12.10 3.05 19.77
C GLY A 90 10.67 3.50 20.07
N LEU A 91 10.49 4.38 21.06
CA LEU A 91 9.18 4.94 21.42
C LEU A 91 8.57 5.77 20.28
N VAL A 92 9.38 6.59 19.59
CA VAL A 92 8.93 7.38 18.43
C VAL A 92 8.54 6.49 17.25
N LEU A 93 9.30 5.44 16.97
CA LEU A 93 8.94 4.47 15.92
C LEU A 93 7.65 3.70 16.27
N CYS A 94 7.42 3.38 17.55
CA CYS A 94 6.14 2.84 18.01
C CYS A 94 4.98 3.82 17.79
N ALA A 95 5.19 5.12 18.05
CA ALA A 95 4.18 6.16 17.79
C ALA A 95 3.84 6.27 16.30
N VAL A 96 4.84 6.20 15.41
CA VAL A 96 4.66 6.16 13.95
C VAL A 96 3.87 4.92 13.53
N ALA A 97 4.26 3.74 14.01
CA ALA A 97 3.60 2.49 13.67
C ALA A 97 2.15 2.45 14.17
N LEU A 98 1.91 2.91 15.42
CA LEU A 98 0.58 2.96 16.02
C LEU A 98 -0.34 3.95 15.32
N SER A 99 0.16 5.13 14.95
CA SER A 99 -0.59 6.12 14.17
C SER A 99 -0.99 5.56 12.80
N THR A 100 -0.06 4.90 12.12
CA THR A 100 -0.30 4.26 10.81
C THR A 100 -1.36 3.16 10.94
N LEU A 101 -1.24 2.31 11.96
CA LEU A 101 -2.18 1.23 12.24
C LEU A 101 -3.59 1.76 12.53
N ALA A 102 -3.69 2.76 13.42
CA ALA A 102 -4.97 3.35 13.81
C ALA A 102 -5.69 3.98 12.61
N TRP A 103 -4.99 4.73 11.77
CA TRP A 103 -5.56 5.32 10.57
C TRP A 103 -6.00 4.26 9.55
N SER A 104 -5.20 3.23 9.32
CA SER A 104 -5.55 2.13 8.42
C SER A 104 -6.79 1.38 8.87
N VAL A 105 -6.93 1.10 10.17
CA VAL A 105 -8.13 0.46 10.75
C VAL A 105 -9.34 1.38 10.62
N LEU A 106 -9.21 2.68 10.90
CA LEU A 106 -10.29 3.66 10.78
C LEU A 106 -10.80 3.75 9.34
N THR A 107 -9.91 3.89 8.36
CA THR A 107 -10.30 4.02 6.95
C THR A 107 -10.89 2.72 6.40
N TRP A 108 -10.40 1.56 6.83
CA TRP A 108 -11.04 0.29 6.56
C TRP A 108 -12.46 0.23 7.15
N TRP A 109 -12.64 0.66 8.39
CA TRP A 109 -13.96 0.70 9.02
C TRP A 109 -14.93 1.59 8.25
N MET A 110 -14.46 2.72 7.74
CA MET A 110 -15.22 3.62 6.86
C MET A 110 -15.45 3.03 5.46
N GLY A 111 -14.75 1.96 5.08
CA GLY A 111 -14.77 1.35 3.75
C GLY A 111 -14.12 2.23 2.69
N MET A 112 -13.14 3.03 3.07
CA MET A 112 -12.42 3.95 2.19
C MET A 112 -11.04 3.39 1.82
N PRO A 113 -10.74 3.24 0.52
CA PRO A 113 -9.40 2.84 0.08
C PRO A 113 -8.43 3.99 0.32
N THR A 114 -7.40 3.73 1.12
CA THR A 114 -6.32 4.68 1.41
C THR A 114 -4.96 4.04 1.14
N SER A 115 -3.93 4.85 1.13
CA SER A 115 -2.57 4.41 0.89
C SER A 115 -1.81 4.24 2.20
N THR A 116 -1.31 3.05 2.46
CA THR A 116 -0.42 2.79 3.60
C THR A 116 0.87 3.62 3.50
N TRP A 117 1.37 3.83 2.27
CA TRP A 117 2.55 4.68 2.03
C TRP A 117 2.31 6.16 2.39
N HIS A 118 1.16 6.74 2.03
CA HIS A 118 0.82 8.10 2.44
C HIS A 118 0.61 8.18 3.95
N THR A 119 0.04 7.14 4.56
CA THR A 119 -0.23 7.10 6.00
C THR A 119 1.08 7.07 6.80
N ILE A 120 2.00 6.16 6.46
CA ILE A 120 3.27 6.06 7.19
C ILE A 120 4.17 7.27 6.94
N LEU A 121 4.20 7.78 5.70
CA LEU A 121 4.95 9.00 5.38
C LEU A 121 4.44 10.17 6.22
N GLY A 122 3.13 10.38 6.26
CA GLY A 122 2.54 11.41 7.12
C GLY A 122 2.96 11.22 8.58
N ALA A 123 2.85 9.99 9.10
CA ALA A 123 3.22 9.68 10.48
C ALA A 123 4.70 9.98 10.78
N VAL A 124 5.62 9.59 9.87
CA VAL A 124 7.06 9.89 10.02
C VAL A 124 7.32 11.40 9.99
N LEU A 125 6.70 12.12 9.06
CA LEU A 125 6.86 13.59 8.98
C LEU A 125 6.34 14.29 10.24
N GLY A 126 5.20 13.82 10.77
CA GLY A 126 4.64 14.36 12.03
C GLY A 126 5.52 14.08 13.23
N ALA A 127 6.06 12.86 13.34
CA ALA A 127 7.00 12.49 14.40
C ALA A 127 8.31 13.27 14.27
N SER A 128 8.85 13.41 13.06
CA SER A 128 10.07 14.20 12.79
C SER A 128 9.91 15.64 13.20
N TRP A 129 8.77 16.25 12.86
CA TRP A 129 8.45 17.62 13.28
C TRP A 129 8.37 17.74 14.81
N ALA A 130 7.77 16.75 15.49
CA ALA A 130 7.60 16.76 16.94
C ALA A 130 8.94 16.69 17.72
N VAL A 131 9.97 16.03 17.16
CA VAL A 131 11.32 15.96 17.75
C VAL A 131 12.26 17.05 17.21
N GLY A 132 11.78 17.97 16.38
CA GLY A 132 12.60 19.02 15.78
C GLY A 132 13.60 18.54 14.73
N ALA A 133 13.38 17.37 14.12
CA ALA A 133 14.24 16.85 13.08
C ALA A 133 14.11 17.67 11.79
N SER A 134 15.25 17.93 11.13
CA SER A 134 15.28 18.62 9.84
C SER A 134 14.75 17.69 8.72
N ILE A 135 13.65 18.09 8.09
CA ILE A 135 13.04 17.31 7.00
C ILE A 135 13.67 17.77 5.67
N PRO A 136 14.27 16.87 4.87
CA PRO A 136 14.80 17.18 3.54
C PRO A 136 13.64 17.30 2.53
N TRP A 137 12.95 18.44 2.52
CA TRP A 137 11.73 18.64 1.73
C TRP A 137 11.92 18.39 0.25
N ASP A 138 13.06 18.82 -0.34
CA ASP A 138 13.31 18.60 -1.78
C ASP A 138 13.33 17.11 -2.13
N ALA A 139 14.06 16.31 -1.36
CA ALA A 139 14.10 14.85 -1.53
C ALA A 139 12.73 14.21 -1.24
N THR A 140 12.05 14.65 -0.18
CA THR A 140 10.72 14.16 0.18
C THR A 140 9.70 14.39 -0.94
N VAL A 141 9.70 15.57 -1.54
CA VAL A 141 8.81 15.90 -2.65
C VAL A 141 9.17 15.10 -3.89
N GLN A 142 10.44 15.09 -4.29
CA GLN A 142 10.86 14.49 -5.56
C GLN A 142 10.80 12.96 -5.54
N LEU A 143 11.26 12.33 -4.48
CA LEU A 143 11.40 10.87 -4.43
C LEU A 143 10.15 10.15 -3.89
N ILE A 144 9.25 10.87 -3.22
CA ILE A 144 8.11 10.26 -2.56
C ILE A 144 6.78 10.89 -2.97
N MET A 145 6.59 12.20 -2.75
CA MET A 145 5.29 12.82 -3.01
C MET A 145 4.93 12.83 -4.50
N LEU A 146 5.89 13.14 -5.37
CA LEU A 146 5.65 13.15 -6.82
C LEU A 146 5.31 11.75 -7.37
N PRO A 147 6.05 10.67 -7.08
CA PRO A 147 5.66 9.32 -7.51
C PRO A 147 4.28 8.90 -7.01
N LEU A 148 3.97 9.19 -5.75
CA LEU A 148 2.66 8.89 -5.15
C LEU A 148 1.51 9.66 -5.80
N LEU A 149 1.77 10.85 -6.35
CA LEU A 149 0.78 11.66 -7.08
C LEU A 149 0.71 11.28 -8.57
N ILE A 150 1.85 11.06 -9.22
CA ILE A 150 1.93 10.77 -10.65
C ILE A 150 1.36 9.38 -10.96
N GLY A 151 1.63 8.39 -10.12
CA GLY A 151 1.15 7.01 -10.31
C GLY A 151 -0.35 6.91 -10.58
N PRO A 152 -1.22 7.49 -9.75
CA PRO A 152 -2.67 7.55 -9.98
C PRO A 152 -3.06 8.24 -11.30
N LEU A 153 -2.39 9.31 -11.69
CA LEU A 153 -2.67 10.02 -12.94
C LEU A 153 -2.30 9.17 -14.16
N VAL A 154 -1.15 8.51 -14.12
CA VAL A 154 -0.74 7.55 -15.16
C VAL A 154 -1.72 6.38 -15.22
N ALA A 155 -2.19 5.88 -14.09
CA ALA A 155 -3.16 4.80 -14.02
C ALA A 155 -4.51 5.18 -14.66
N VAL A 156 -5.01 6.41 -14.44
CA VAL A 156 -6.21 6.92 -15.15
C VAL A 156 -5.98 6.92 -16.66
N ALA A 157 -4.87 7.47 -17.13
CA ALA A 157 -4.59 7.58 -18.55
C ALA A 157 -4.42 6.21 -19.22
N LEU A 158 -3.64 5.32 -18.60
CA LEU A 158 -3.38 3.99 -19.13
C LEU A 158 -4.64 3.14 -19.17
N SER A 159 -5.42 3.12 -18.08
CA SER A 159 -6.67 2.34 -18.02
C SER A 159 -7.74 2.87 -18.97
N PHE A 160 -7.81 4.19 -19.18
CA PHE A 160 -8.64 4.80 -20.22
C PHE A 160 -8.26 4.26 -21.60
N LEU A 161 -6.96 4.28 -21.96
CA LEU A 161 -6.47 3.79 -23.26
C LEU A 161 -6.71 2.29 -23.41
N LEU A 162 -6.43 1.48 -22.39
CA LEU A 162 -6.70 0.04 -22.41
C LEU A 162 -8.18 -0.25 -22.62
N MET A 163 -9.07 0.48 -21.93
CA MET A 163 -10.52 0.32 -22.12
C MET A 163 -10.95 0.65 -23.54
N ARG A 164 -10.45 1.76 -24.11
CA ARG A 164 -10.72 2.15 -25.49
C ARG A 164 -10.22 1.10 -26.49
N GLY A 165 -9.04 0.52 -26.23
CA GLY A 165 -8.49 -0.58 -27.03
C GLY A 165 -9.35 -1.84 -26.96
N LEU A 166 -9.81 -2.25 -25.76
CA LEU A 166 -10.69 -3.39 -25.59
C LEU A 166 -12.05 -3.20 -26.27
N LEU A 167 -12.59 -1.97 -26.27
CA LEU A 167 -13.83 -1.65 -26.98
C LEU A 167 -13.65 -1.78 -28.51
N ALA A 168 -12.48 -1.38 -29.03
CA ALA A 168 -12.17 -1.51 -30.45
C ALA A 168 -12.01 -3.00 -30.85
N LEU A 169 -11.29 -3.79 -30.03
CA LEU A 169 -11.10 -5.24 -30.23
C LEU A 169 -12.40 -6.02 -30.10
N GLY A 170 -13.29 -5.62 -29.18
CA GLY A 170 -14.59 -6.26 -28.99
C GLY A 170 -15.50 -6.17 -30.23
N ARG A 171 -15.25 -5.23 -31.14
CA ARG A 171 -15.96 -5.12 -32.42
C ARG A 171 -15.50 -6.15 -33.44
N THR A 172 -14.36 -6.80 -33.21
CA THR A 172 -13.74 -7.75 -34.15
C THR A 172 -14.03 -9.21 -33.80
N GLU A 173 -14.77 -9.47 -32.70
CA GLU A 173 -15.05 -10.80 -32.15
C GLU A 173 -13.80 -11.65 -31.81
N LEU A 174 -12.62 -11.05 -31.77
CA LEU A 174 -11.34 -11.72 -31.49
C LEU A 174 -11.20 -12.18 -30.05
N LEU A 175 -11.98 -11.61 -29.11
CA LEU A 175 -11.88 -11.89 -27.69
C LEU A 175 -13.16 -12.53 -27.14
N GLY A 176 -13.10 -13.81 -26.80
CA GLY A 176 -14.16 -14.53 -26.11
C GLY A 176 -14.21 -14.25 -24.62
N ALA A 177 -15.36 -14.47 -23.99
CA ALA A 177 -15.55 -14.25 -22.55
C ALA A 177 -14.58 -15.05 -21.67
N GLY A 178 -14.20 -16.26 -22.09
CA GLY A 178 -13.23 -17.11 -21.39
C GLY A 178 -11.83 -16.49 -21.37
N GLN A 179 -11.39 -15.96 -22.50
CA GLN A 179 -10.08 -15.29 -22.63
C GLN A 179 -10.01 -14.04 -21.77
N LEU A 180 -11.08 -13.23 -21.73
CA LEU A 180 -11.15 -12.02 -20.88
C LEU A 180 -11.07 -12.39 -19.40
N ARG A 181 -11.79 -13.43 -18.95
CA ARG A 181 -11.72 -13.92 -17.56
C ARG A 181 -10.34 -14.44 -17.20
N PHE A 182 -9.71 -15.22 -18.08
CA PHE A 182 -8.36 -15.73 -17.87
C PHE A 182 -7.35 -14.57 -17.75
N ALA A 183 -7.37 -13.64 -18.70
CA ALA A 183 -6.50 -12.47 -18.68
C ALA A 183 -6.71 -11.62 -17.40
N GLN A 184 -7.95 -11.41 -16.98
CA GLN A 184 -8.25 -10.70 -15.75
C GLN A 184 -7.72 -11.45 -14.51
N THR A 185 -7.81 -12.78 -14.47
CA THR A 185 -7.25 -13.58 -13.37
C THR A 185 -5.73 -13.39 -13.27
N ILE A 186 -5.03 -13.38 -14.40
CA ILE A 186 -3.57 -13.14 -14.45
C ILE A 186 -3.25 -11.72 -13.97
N SER A 187 -3.99 -10.71 -14.43
CA SER A 187 -3.78 -9.31 -14.02
C SER A 187 -4.02 -9.12 -12.52
N ALA A 188 -5.09 -9.72 -11.96
CA ALA A 188 -5.37 -9.70 -10.53
C ALA A 188 -4.24 -10.36 -9.73
N GLY A 189 -3.72 -11.50 -10.21
CA GLY A 189 -2.57 -12.17 -9.63
C GLY A 189 -1.31 -11.29 -9.65
N ALA A 190 -1.05 -10.62 -10.76
CA ALA A 190 0.09 -9.70 -10.87
C ALA A 190 -0.02 -8.51 -9.90
N VAL A 191 -1.22 -7.96 -9.72
CA VAL A 191 -1.47 -6.90 -8.71
C VAL A 191 -1.22 -7.45 -7.30
N ALA A 192 -1.69 -8.66 -6.97
CA ALA A 192 -1.46 -9.26 -5.66
C ALA A 192 0.03 -9.49 -5.38
N ALA A 193 0.77 -10.07 -6.33
CA ALA A 193 2.21 -10.29 -6.19
C ALA A 193 2.97 -8.96 -6.05
N GLY A 194 2.65 -7.98 -6.89
CA GLY A 194 3.23 -6.63 -6.83
C GLY A 194 2.95 -5.93 -5.51
N HIS A 195 1.74 -6.07 -4.96
CA HIS A 195 1.40 -5.56 -3.64
C HIS A 195 2.28 -6.20 -2.55
N GLY A 196 2.41 -7.54 -2.54
CA GLY A 196 3.27 -8.23 -1.58
C GLY A 196 4.72 -7.75 -1.63
N ILE A 197 5.31 -7.65 -2.84
CA ILE A 197 6.70 -7.17 -3.06
C ILE A 197 6.87 -5.76 -2.50
N HIS A 198 5.89 -4.90 -2.73
CA HIS A 198 5.98 -3.49 -2.40
C HIS A 198 5.72 -3.21 -0.92
N ASP A 199 4.65 -3.76 -0.38
CA ASP A 199 4.13 -3.33 0.91
C ASP A 199 4.79 -4.03 2.09
N ILE A 200 5.49 -5.16 1.87
CA ILE A 200 6.37 -5.76 2.88
C ILE A 200 7.51 -4.82 3.32
N ARG A 201 7.89 -3.86 2.47
CA ARG A 201 8.98 -2.92 2.74
C ARG A 201 8.72 -2.09 3.99
N ILE A 202 7.47 -1.67 4.23
CA ILE A 202 7.09 -0.84 5.37
C ILE A 202 7.39 -1.56 6.70
N PRO A 203 6.78 -2.71 7.01
CA PRO A 203 7.04 -3.39 8.28
C PRO A 203 8.48 -3.92 8.37
N MET A 204 9.09 -4.35 7.26
CA MET A 204 10.50 -4.75 7.24
C MET A 204 11.44 -3.60 7.61
N THR A 205 11.20 -2.39 7.10
CA THR A 205 12.02 -1.22 7.44
C THR A 205 11.88 -0.84 8.91
N LEU A 206 10.67 -0.91 9.48
CA LEU A 206 10.47 -0.67 10.91
C LEU A 206 11.25 -1.69 11.78
N VAL A 207 11.22 -2.97 11.40
CA VAL A 207 12.02 -4.01 12.09
C VAL A 207 13.51 -3.77 11.92
N ALA A 208 13.95 -3.38 10.72
CA ALA A 208 15.37 -3.07 10.47
C ALA A 208 15.87 -1.88 11.31
N MET A 209 15.05 -0.84 11.45
CA MET A 209 15.35 0.30 12.32
C MET A 209 15.39 -0.12 13.81
N ALA A 210 14.49 -1.02 14.23
CA ALA A 210 14.51 -1.57 15.57
C ALA A 210 15.78 -2.37 15.86
N VAL A 211 16.19 -3.23 14.93
CA VAL A 211 17.43 -4.03 14.98
C VAL A 211 18.64 -3.10 15.04
N TRP A 212 18.70 -2.09 14.18
CA TRP A 212 19.78 -1.11 14.15
C TRP A 212 19.85 -0.32 15.47
N ALA A 213 18.73 0.22 15.96
CA ALA A 213 18.66 0.97 17.21
C ALA A 213 18.98 0.09 18.44
N GLY A 214 18.72 -1.21 18.36
CA GLY A 214 19.08 -2.20 19.38
C GLY A 214 20.54 -2.63 19.37
N GLY A 215 21.34 -2.16 18.39
CA GLY A 215 22.74 -2.60 18.23
C GLY A 215 22.88 -4.08 17.86
N LEU A 216 21.84 -4.66 17.25
CA LEU A 216 21.82 -6.07 16.85
C LEU A 216 22.40 -6.23 15.43
N ASP A 217 22.76 -7.50 15.08
CA ASP A 217 23.20 -7.83 13.72
C ASP A 217 22.10 -7.44 12.71
N PRO A 218 22.41 -6.65 11.67
CA PRO A 218 21.45 -6.30 10.61
C PRO A 218 20.77 -7.50 9.95
N GLN A 219 21.44 -8.66 9.91
CA GLN A 219 20.84 -9.89 9.40
C GLN A 219 19.66 -10.38 10.25
N ALA A 220 19.59 -9.99 11.53
CA ALA A 220 18.46 -10.34 12.39
C ALA A 220 17.13 -9.77 11.85
N ALA A 221 17.15 -8.64 11.14
CA ALA A 221 15.96 -8.07 10.51
C ALA A 221 15.36 -9.01 9.45
N LEU A 222 16.18 -9.81 8.76
CA LEU A 222 15.72 -10.76 7.75
C LEU A 222 14.92 -11.92 8.34
N SER A 223 15.14 -12.26 9.62
CA SER A 223 14.35 -13.27 10.31
C SER A 223 12.85 -12.91 10.39
N ALA A 224 12.53 -11.61 10.30
CA ALA A 224 11.16 -11.12 10.28
C ALA A 224 10.45 -11.29 8.93
N ALA A 225 11.17 -11.61 7.83
CA ALA A 225 10.60 -11.71 6.49
C ALA A 225 9.45 -12.73 6.42
N VAL A 226 9.64 -13.92 6.98
CA VAL A 226 8.62 -14.98 6.98
C VAL A 226 7.40 -14.59 7.84
N PRO A 227 7.53 -14.24 9.13
CA PRO A 227 6.37 -13.88 9.94
C PRO A 227 5.62 -12.66 9.41
N LEU A 228 6.30 -11.65 8.88
CA LEU A 228 5.64 -10.47 8.28
C LEU A 228 4.90 -10.83 6.99
N SER A 229 5.49 -11.64 6.10
CA SER A 229 4.81 -12.09 4.88
C SER A 229 3.61 -13.01 5.18
N LEU A 230 3.71 -13.86 6.21
CA LEU A 230 2.57 -14.65 6.70
C LEU A 230 1.47 -13.79 7.29
N ALA A 231 1.82 -12.75 8.05
CA ALA A 231 0.85 -11.81 8.60
C ALA A 231 0.11 -11.04 7.47
N LEU A 232 0.85 -10.58 6.46
CA LEU A 232 0.28 -9.93 5.26
C LEU A 232 -0.69 -10.88 4.54
N ALA A 233 -0.30 -12.13 4.30
CA ALA A 233 -1.14 -13.13 3.66
C ALA A 233 -2.37 -13.49 4.49
N ALA A 234 -2.22 -13.65 5.80
CA ALA A 234 -3.33 -13.92 6.72
C ALA A 234 -4.34 -12.77 6.73
N GLY A 235 -3.85 -11.52 6.74
CA GLY A 235 -4.71 -10.34 6.57
C GLY A 235 -5.48 -10.38 5.26
N THR A 236 -4.81 -10.72 4.15
CA THR A 236 -5.44 -10.83 2.83
C THR A 236 -6.57 -11.87 2.82
N LEU A 237 -6.39 -13.01 3.49
CA LEU A 237 -7.44 -14.04 3.60
C LEU A 237 -8.68 -13.55 4.37
N MET A 238 -8.51 -12.66 5.34
CA MET A 238 -9.65 -12.05 6.05
C MET A 238 -10.48 -11.14 5.15
N GLY A 239 -9.89 -10.63 4.07
CA GLY A 239 -10.54 -9.83 3.04
C GLY A 239 -10.99 -8.45 3.50
N GLY A 240 -10.81 -7.47 2.63
CA GLY A 240 -11.24 -6.08 2.85
C GLY A 240 -12.68 -5.84 2.40
N HIS A 241 -13.67 -6.64 2.82
CA HIS A 241 -15.04 -6.64 2.28
C HIS A 241 -15.69 -5.25 2.18
N ARG A 242 -15.38 -4.32 3.10
CA ARG A 242 -15.91 -2.96 3.09
C ARG A 242 -15.35 -2.15 1.92
N ILE A 243 -14.04 -2.28 1.67
CA ILE A 243 -13.33 -1.58 0.59
C ILE A 243 -13.61 -2.27 -0.74
N ILE A 244 -13.65 -3.61 -0.79
CA ILE A 244 -14.07 -4.40 -1.97
C ILE A 244 -15.43 -3.90 -2.48
N ARG A 245 -16.38 -3.66 -1.57
CA ARG A 245 -17.69 -3.13 -1.93
C ARG A 245 -17.61 -1.70 -2.50
N THR A 246 -16.73 -0.87 -1.98
CA THR A 246 -16.55 0.51 -2.44
C THR A 246 -15.93 0.55 -3.84
N LEU A 247 -14.82 -0.13 -4.06
CA LEU A 247 -14.11 -0.16 -5.34
C LEU A 247 -14.88 -0.92 -6.42
N GLY A 248 -15.44 -2.08 -6.04
CA GLY A 248 -16.06 -2.98 -7.01
C GLY A 248 -17.51 -2.64 -7.36
N ARG A 249 -18.27 -1.98 -6.45
CA ARG A 249 -19.71 -1.75 -6.66
C ARG A 249 -20.15 -0.30 -6.50
N ARG A 250 -19.50 0.47 -5.60
CA ARG A 250 -19.93 1.85 -5.32
C ARG A 250 -19.29 2.86 -6.25
N LEU A 251 -18.09 2.59 -6.78
CA LEU A 251 -17.35 3.50 -7.65
C LEU A 251 -17.86 3.43 -9.09
N SER A 252 -18.01 2.21 -9.63
CA SER A 252 -18.52 1.93 -10.97
C SER A 252 -19.09 0.51 -11.01
N ASP A 253 -20.02 0.26 -11.94
CA ASP A 253 -20.48 -1.10 -12.23
C ASP A 253 -19.52 -1.70 -13.27
N LEU A 254 -18.76 -2.75 -12.90
CA LEU A 254 -17.69 -3.29 -13.71
C LEU A 254 -18.10 -4.58 -14.43
N SER A 255 -17.84 -4.64 -15.74
CA SER A 255 -17.80 -5.88 -16.53
C SER A 255 -16.41 -6.50 -16.51
N THR A 256 -16.26 -7.74 -17.00
CA THR A 256 -14.96 -8.44 -17.07
C THR A 256 -13.92 -7.66 -17.87
N ALA A 257 -14.28 -7.06 -19.01
CA ALA A 257 -13.37 -6.26 -19.82
C ALA A 257 -12.90 -5.00 -19.06
N GLN A 258 -13.81 -4.38 -18.30
CA GLN A 258 -13.51 -3.21 -17.47
C GLN A 258 -12.57 -3.58 -16.30
N GLY A 259 -12.84 -4.71 -15.64
CA GLY A 259 -11.97 -5.25 -14.60
C GLY A 259 -10.57 -5.57 -15.15
N LEU A 260 -10.50 -6.22 -16.30
CA LEU A 260 -9.23 -6.51 -16.99
C LEU A 260 -8.44 -5.21 -17.27
N ALA A 261 -9.08 -4.18 -17.84
CA ALA A 261 -8.40 -2.91 -18.12
C ALA A 261 -7.88 -2.24 -16.85
N ALA A 262 -8.68 -2.22 -15.78
CA ALA A 262 -8.30 -1.62 -14.51
C ALA A 262 -7.12 -2.36 -13.85
N GLU A 263 -7.21 -3.69 -13.74
CA GLU A 263 -6.16 -4.51 -13.12
C GLU A 263 -4.88 -4.54 -13.95
N SER A 264 -4.97 -4.63 -15.28
CA SER A 264 -3.79 -4.58 -16.15
C SER A 264 -3.07 -3.25 -16.05
N SER A 265 -3.81 -2.13 -16.05
CA SER A 265 -3.22 -0.81 -15.83
C SER A 265 -2.52 -0.74 -14.47
N THR A 266 -3.18 -1.22 -13.41
CA THR A 266 -2.62 -1.24 -12.05
C THR A 266 -1.35 -2.08 -12.01
N ALA A 267 -1.36 -3.29 -12.56
CA ALA A 267 -0.20 -4.18 -12.59
C ALA A 267 0.99 -3.56 -13.34
N ILE A 268 0.74 -2.90 -14.49
CA ILE A 268 1.78 -2.23 -15.28
C ILE A 268 2.36 -1.06 -14.49
N VAL A 269 1.52 -0.19 -13.94
CA VAL A 269 1.98 0.99 -13.18
C VAL A 269 2.78 0.59 -11.94
N LEU A 270 2.32 -0.43 -11.19
CA LEU A 270 3.05 -0.96 -10.04
C LEU A 270 4.34 -1.66 -10.48
N GLY A 271 4.30 -2.49 -11.52
CA GLY A 271 5.49 -3.18 -12.03
C GLY A 271 6.58 -2.21 -12.46
N VAL A 272 6.24 -1.20 -13.28
CA VAL A 272 7.20 -0.17 -13.71
C VAL A 272 7.66 0.70 -12.55
N GLY A 273 6.74 1.19 -11.71
CA GLY A 273 7.08 2.08 -10.59
C GLY A 273 7.92 1.39 -9.52
N VAL A 274 7.50 0.21 -9.07
CA VAL A 274 8.13 -0.51 -7.94
C VAL A 274 9.38 -1.25 -8.39
N LEU A 275 9.29 -2.09 -9.43
CA LEU A 275 10.38 -2.96 -9.85
C LEU A 275 11.33 -2.26 -10.84
N GLY A 276 10.81 -1.40 -11.70
CA GLY A 276 11.61 -0.69 -12.71
C GLY A 276 12.30 0.56 -12.17
N LEU A 277 11.57 1.39 -11.42
CA LEU A 277 12.05 2.70 -10.96
C LEU A 277 12.34 2.75 -9.44
N ASN A 278 12.08 1.66 -8.71
CA ASN A 278 12.22 1.59 -7.25
C ASN A 278 11.50 2.74 -6.49
N MET A 279 10.36 3.17 -7.00
CA MET A 279 9.58 4.27 -6.43
C MET A 279 8.50 3.76 -5.47
N PRO A 280 8.18 4.50 -4.41
CA PRO A 280 7.00 4.20 -3.59
C PRO A 280 5.74 4.47 -4.42
N MET A 281 4.89 3.47 -4.50
CA MET A 281 3.63 3.54 -5.24
C MET A 281 2.47 3.23 -4.31
N SER A 282 1.31 3.79 -4.57
CA SER A 282 0.11 3.44 -3.81
C SER A 282 -0.76 2.47 -4.60
N THR A 283 -0.83 1.22 -4.16
CA THR A 283 -1.67 0.19 -4.79
C THR A 283 -3.14 0.61 -4.79
N SER A 284 -3.64 1.11 -3.65
CA SER A 284 -5.03 1.56 -3.50
C SER A 284 -5.36 2.76 -4.41
N HIS A 285 -4.48 3.76 -4.48
CA HIS A 285 -4.67 4.90 -5.36
C HIS A 285 -4.60 4.50 -6.83
N THR A 286 -3.64 3.65 -7.19
CA THR A 286 -3.46 3.17 -8.56
C THR A 286 -4.68 2.40 -9.06
N LEU A 287 -5.21 1.44 -8.28
CA LEU A 287 -6.41 0.70 -8.69
C LEU A 287 -7.66 1.59 -8.74
N ALA A 288 -7.91 2.40 -7.72
CA ALA A 288 -9.08 3.28 -7.72
C ALA A 288 -9.06 4.24 -8.92
N SER A 289 -7.87 4.79 -9.24
CA SER A 289 -7.65 5.64 -10.40
C SER A 289 -7.81 4.87 -11.73
N SER A 290 -7.36 3.61 -11.78
CA SER A 290 -7.58 2.74 -12.94
C SER A 290 -9.08 2.49 -13.18
N VAL A 291 -9.88 2.27 -12.12
CA VAL A 291 -11.33 2.15 -12.25
C VAL A 291 -11.96 3.45 -12.76
N VAL A 292 -11.47 4.61 -12.30
CA VAL A 292 -11.92 5.92 -12.83
C VAL A 292 -11.57 6.07 -14.31
N GLY A 293 -10.34 5.72 -14.73
CA GLY A 293 -9.92 5.82 -16.13
C GLY A 293 -10.75 4.90 -17.05
N VAL A 294 -11.05 3.68 -16.61
CA VAL A 294 -11.97 2.77 -17.32
C VAL A 294 -13.35 3.40 -17.46
N GLY A 295 -13.92 3.96 -16.38
CA GLY A 295 -15.21 4.62 -16.41
C GLY A 295 -15.23 5.81 -17.39
N LEU A 296 -14.15 6.61 -17.43
CA LEU A 296 -13.99 7.70 -18.41
C LEU A 296 -13.92 7.17 -19.84
N GLY A 297 -13.25 6.03 -20.07
CA GLY A 297 -13.17 5.36 -21.37
C GLY A 297 -14.53 4.95 -21.95
N LEU A 298 -15.51 4.68 -21.07
CA LEU A 298 -16.90 4.40 -21.43
C LEU A 298 -17.78 5.66 -21.50
N GLY A 299 -17.34 6.71 -20.83
CA GLY A 299 -18.06 7.98 -20.67
C GLY A 299 -18.29 8.35 -19.21
N PRO A 300 -18.23 9.64 -18.84
CA PRO A 300 -18.22 10.09 -17.44
C PRO A 300 -19.49 9.71 -16.65
N ARG A 301 -20.58 9.33 -17.33
CA ARG A 301 -21.84 8.87 -16.71
C ARG A 301 -21.72 7.50 -16.05
N HIS A 302 -20.69 6.71 -16.37
CA HIS A 302 -20.41 5.40 -15.77
C HIS A 302 -19.75 5.51 -14.39
N LEU A 303 -19.40 6.73 -13.96
CA LEU A 303 -18.76 7.00 -12.67
C LEU A 303 -19.72 7.64 -11.70
N ARG A 304 -19.67 7.19 -10.44
CA ARG A 304 -20.39 7.81 -9.33
C ARG A 304 -19.50 8.89 -8.69
N TRP A 305 -19.50 10.08 -9.27
CA TRP A 305 -18.64 11.21 -8.90
C TRP A 305 -18.62 11.57 -7.41
N PRO A 306 -19.75 11.47 -6.66
CA PRO A 306 -19.72 11.68 -5.21
C PRO A 306 -18.82 10.68 -4.48
N VAL A 307 -18.72 9.44 -4.99
CA VAL A 307 -17.80 8.42 -4.42
C VAL A 307 -16.35 8.75 -4.76
N VAL A 308 -16.09 9.15 -6.02
CA VAL A 308 -14.75 9.62 -6.45
C VAL A 308 -14.28 10.77 -5.58
N ALA A 309 -15.12 11.81 -5.41
CA ALA A 309 -14.80 12.98 -4.60
C ALA A 309 -14.50 12.60 -3.14
N ARG A 310 -15.29 11.67 -2.55
CA ARG A 310 -15.08 11.19 -1.19
C ARG A 310 -13.75 10.43 -1.04
N ILE A 311 -13.42 9.58 -2.02
CA ILE A 311 -12.14 8.85 -2.04
C ILE A 311 -10.98 9.85 -2.10
N VAL A 312 -11.01 10.81 -3.02
CA VAL A 312 -9.98 11.85 -3.17
C VAL A 312 -9.85 12.69 -1.89
N ALA A 313 -10.97 13.09 -1.27
CA ALA A 313 -10.94 13.83 -0.01
C ALA A 313 -10.23 13.05 1.10
N VAL A 314 -10.51 11.75 1.23
CA VAL A 314 -9.83 10.90 2.23
C VAL A 314 -8.33 10.76 1.90
N TRP A 315 -7.95 10.66 0.62
CA TRP A 315 -6.54 10.63 0.22
C TRP A 315 -5.77 11.89 0.65
N LEU A 316 -6.39 13.07 0.48
CA LEU A 316 -5.78 14.34 0.88
C LEU A 316 -5.68 14.49 2.41
N VAL A 317 -6.66 13.98 3.15
CA VAL A 317 -6.69 14.02 4.61
C VAL A 317 -5.71 13.01 5.23
N THR A 318 -5.47 11.87 4.58
CA THR A 318 -4.67 10.76 5.12
C THR A 318 -3.29 11.19 5.66
N PRO A 319 -2.40 11.82 4.88
CA PRO A 319 -1.07 12.18 5.38
C PRO A 319 -1.11 13.24 6.50
N VAL A 320 -2.08 14.15 6.45
CA VAL A 320 -2.24 15.19 7.48
C VAL A 320 -2.74 14.60 8.80
N ALA A 321 -3.75 13.74 8.74
CA ALA A 321 -4.32 13.11 9.93
C ALA A 321 -3.32 12.17 10.61
N SER A 322 -2.59 11.36 9.82
CA SER A 322 -1.56 10.48 10.37
C SER A 322 -0.36 11.26 10.93
N ALA A 323 0.02 12.39 10.30
CA ALA A 323 1.05 13.27 10.83
C ALA A 323 0.65 13.88 12.18
N ALA A 324 -0.58 14.41 12.28
CA ALA A 324 -1.07 14.97 13.53
C ALA A 324 -1.14 13.92 14.65
N ALA A 325 -1.64 12.71 14.35
CA ALA A 325 -1.70 11.63 15.31
C ALA A 325 -0.31 11.19 15.79
N ALA A 326 0.65 11.02 14.86
CA ALA A 326 2.02 10.63 15.19
C ALA A 326 2.74 11.72 15.99
N ALA A 327 2.55 13.00 15.65
CA ALA A 327 3.14 14.10 16.40
C ALA A 327 2.62 14.12 17.86
N VAL A 328 1.31 13.96 18.06
CA VAL A 328 0.73 13.88 19.42
C VAL A 328 1.28 12.69 20.19
N LEU A 329 1.30 11.50 19.60
CA LEU A 329 1.81 10.29 20.24
C LEU A 329 3.30 10.41 20.56
N THR A 330 4.10 11.03 19.67
CA THR A 330 5.52 11.29 19.89
C THR A 330 5.74 12.23 21.09
N VAL A 331 5.01 13.36 21.15
CA VAL A 331 5.10 14.28 22.29
C VAL A 331 4.72 13.60 23.60
N LEU A 332 3.69 12.76 23.59
CA LEU A 332 3.30 11.99 24.77
C LEU A 332 4.39 10.98 25.17
N ALA A 333 4.96 10.25 24.22
CA ALA A 333 6.04 9.30 24.46
C ALA A 333 7.27 9.98 25.07
N LEU A 334 7.66 11.17 24.56
CA LEU A 334 8.79 11.95 25.07
C LEU A 334 8.57 12.53 26.48
N ARG A 335 7.32 12.65 26.93
CA ARG A 335 7.00 13.14 28.29
C ARG A 335 6.90 12.03 29.32
N LEU A 336 6.70 10.80 28.89
CA LEU A 336 6.49 9.64 29.76
C LEU A 336 7.74 8.76 29.89
N GLY A 337 8.69 8.86 28.96
CA GLY A 337 9.99 8.19 28.99
C GLY A 337 11.10 9.13 29.41
#